data_da29db7def76fc8512ef5a46237d2fb0
#
_entry.id   da29db7def76fc8512ef5a46237d2fb0
#
_cell.length_a   1.000
_cell.length_b   1.000
_cell.length_c   1.000
_cell.angle_alpha   90.00
_cell.angle_beta   90.00
_cell.angle_gamma   90.00
#
_symmetry.space_group_name_H-M   'P 1'
#
loop_
_entity.id
_entity.type
_entity.pdbx_description
1 polymer ?
#
loop_
_entity_poly.entity_id
_entity_poly.type
_entity_poly.pdbx_seq_one_letter_code
_entity_poly.pdbx_strand_id
1 'polypeptide(L)'
;KAAAACLDFVQGDFDVLRFYGKHAMERNLERTPLGHGTIAFGSRRGTSSHQYNPAVILAEKGTTETAGICYGMLFVYSGNFSCEAEKDQFNQTRLLLGLNEELFSYPLAEGETFTVPEVILSYSADGLSALSQQYHNCIRNHVCRSKYVHMQRPVLINSWEAAYFDFTGDTIVDLAKEAASLGIDMVCLLYTSPS
;
A
#
# COMPACT_ATOMS: atom_id res chain seq x y z
N LYS A 1 -10.86 18.16 -8.64
CA LYS A 1 -10.23 16.95 -8.08
C LYS A 1 -8.99 16.64 -8.89
N ALA A 2 -7.86 16.45 -8.21
CA ALA A 2 -6.61 16.02 -8.84
C ALA A 2 -6.53 14.49 -8.84
N ALA A 3 -7.44 13.82 -9.58
CA ALA A 3 -7.33 12.39 -9.80
C ALA A 3 -6.08 12.09 -10.61
N ALA A 4 -5.24 11.16 -10.15
CA ALA A 4 -4.11 10.69 -10.90
C ALA A 4 -4.52 9.61 -11.91
N ALA A 5 -5.53 8.79 -11.58
CA ALA A 5 -6.11 7.80 -12.48
C ALA A 5 -7.63 7.65 -12.27
N CYS A 6 -8.31 7.26 -13.34
CA CYS A 6 -9.72 6.97 -13.38
C CYS A 6 -9.94 5.69 -14.20
N LEU A 7 -10.76 4.78 -13.69
CA LEU A 7 -11.33 3.66 -14.43
C LEU A 7 -12.85 3.78 -14.44
N ASP A 8 -13.44 3.65 -15.61
CA ASP A 8 -14.89 3.68 -15.82
C ASP A 8 -15.37 2.35 -16.39
N PHE A 9 -16.45 1.81 -15.83
CA PHE A 9 -17.08 0.57 -16.26
C PHE A 9 -18.55 0.85 -16.56
N VAL A 10 -18.99 0.49 -17.76
CA VAL A 10 -20.39 0.70 -18.22
C VAL A 10 -21.37 -0.19 -17.45
N GLN A 11 -20.91 -1.39 -17.07
CA GLN A 11 -21.67 -2.36 -16.30
C GLN A 11 -20.71 -3.17 -15.42
N GLY A 12 -21.20 -3.69 -14.31
CA GLY A 12 -20.46 -4.58 -13.44
C GLY A 12 -20.99 -4.55 -12.01
N ASP A 13 -20.91 -5.69 -11.37
CA ASP A 13 -21.13 -5.83 -9.94
C ASP A 13 -19.79 -6.08 -9.28
N PHE A 14 -19.31 -5.09 -8.54
CA PHE A 14 -18.00 -5.12 -7.93
C PHE A 14 -18.07 -5.12 -6.41
N ASP A 15 -17.04 -5.70 -5.82
CA ASP A 15 -16.63 -5.46 -4.45
C ASP A 15 -15.40 -4.56 -4.47
N VAL A 16 -15.34 -3.61 -3.54
CA VAL A 16 -14.17 -2.77 -3.28
C VAL A 16 -13.32 -3.44 -2.22
N LEU A 17 -12.07 -3.74 -2.55
CA LEU A 17 -11.08 -4.25 -1.61
C LEU A 17 -10.10 -3.13 -1.28
N ARG A 18 -9.90 -2.90 0.02
CA ARG A 18 -8.97 -1.89 0.54
C ARG A 18 -8.21 -2.44 1.74
N PHE A 19 -7.13 -1.78 2.09
CA PHE A 19 -6.29 -2.18 3.21
C PHE A 19 -6.30 -1.09 4.28
N TYR A 20 -6.50 -1.51 5.51
CA TYR A 20 -6.42 -0.65 6.68
C TYR A 20 -5.55 -1.30 7.75
N GLY A 21 -5.15 -0.54 8.76
CA GLY A 21 -4.40 -1.12 9.86
C GLY A 21 -3.97 -0.11 10.91
N LYS A 22 -3.21 -0.63 11.84
CA LYS A 22 -2.56 0.11 12.91
C LYS A 22 -1.23 -0.56 13.25
N HIS A 23 -0.45 0.03 14.15
CA HIS A 23 0.76 -0.59 14.66
C HIS A 23 0.49 -2.03 15.14
N ALA A 24 1.33 -2.96 14.72
CA ALA A 24 1.24 -4.40 14.95
C ALA A 24 -0.02 -5.10 14.39
N MET A 25 -0.80 -4.41 13.57
CA MET A 25 -1.95 -4.95 12.84
C MET A 25 -2.11 -4.22 11.49
N GLU A 26 -1.07 -4.27 10.67
CA GLU A 26 -1.02 -3.61 9.37
C GLU A 26 -1.68 -4.45 8.28
N ARG A 27 -2.15 -3.78 7.24
CA ARG A 27 -2.65 -4.40 5.99
C ARG A 27 -3.76 -5.42 6.16
N ASN A 28 -4.74 -5.09 7.01
CA ASN A 28 -5.96 -5.90 7.06
C ASN A 28 -6.77 -5.64 5.80
N LEU A 29 -7.16 -6.71 5.13
CA LEU A 29 -8.01 -6.64 3.94
C LEU A 29 -9.47 -6.45 4.35
N GLU A 30 -10.10 -5.43 3.80
CA GLU A 30 -11.54 -5.22 3.89
C GLU A 30 -12.15 -5.32 2.49
N ARG A 31 -13.19 -6.14 2.36
CA ARG A 31 -13.95 -6.33 1.12
C ARG A 31 -15.38 -5.87 1.34
N THR A 32 -15.81 -4.86 0.60
CA THR A 32 -17.12 -4.22 0.74
C THR A 32 -17.85 -4.25 -0.61
N PRO A 33 -19.07 -4.83 -0.68
CA PRO A 33 -19.88 -4.74 -1.90
C PRO A 33 -20.17 -3.29 -2.29
N LEU A 34 -19.96 -2.95 -3.56
CA LEU A 34 -20.24 -1.63 -4.09
C LEU A 34 -21.74 -1.52 -4.45
N GLY A 35 -22.52 -0.88 -3.56
CA GLY A 35 -23.88 -0.46 -3.84
C GLY A 35 -23.94 0.89 -4.56
N HIS A 36 -25.15 1.39 -4.85
CA HIS A 36 -25.31 2.73 -5.38
C HIS A 36 -24.79 3.77 -4.38
N GLY A 37 -24.12 4.78 -4.90
CA GLY A 37 -23.41 5.80 -4.12
C GLY A 37 -21.91 5.57 -4.10
N THR A 38 -21.22 6.15 -3.13
CA THR A 38 -19.76 6.24 -3.11
C THR A 38 -19.17 5.57 -1.88
N ILE A 39 -18.18 4.70 -2.10
CA ILE A 39 -17.23 4.25 -1.07
C ILE A 39 -15.98 5.10 -1.22
N ALA A 40 -15.63 5.87 -0.18
CA ALA A 40 -14.46 6.73 -0.19
C ALA A 40 -13.53 6.44 0.99
N PHE A 41 -12.23 6.52 0.75
CA PHE A 41 -11.20 6.43 1.79
C PHE A 41 -9.93 7.17 1.36
N GLY A 42 -9.03 7.40 2.28
CA GLY A 42 -7.79 8.10 1.99
C GLY A 42 -7.06 8.54 3.23
N SER A 43 -5.97 9.29 3.06
CA SER A 43 -5.19 9.88 4.13
C SER A 43 -5.19 11.40 4.03
N ARG A 44 -5.29 12.09 5.20
CA ARG A 44 -5.22 13.54 5.37
C ARG A 44 -4.15 13.92 6.40
N ARG A 45 -3.23 13.02 6.71
CA ARG A 45 -2.28 13.13 7.83
C ARG A 45 -0.87 13.51 7.42
N GLY A 46 -0.69 13.93 6.17
CA GLY A 46 0.62 14.23 5.60
C GLY A 46 1.34 12.99 5.06
N THR A 47 0.82 11.80 5.29
CA THR A 47 1.40 10.53 4.83
C THR A 47 0.32 9.50 4.49
N SER A 48 0.57 8.66 3.49
CA SER A 48 -0.18 7.44 3.23
C SER A 48 0.25 6.35 4.22
N SER A 49 -0.18 6.44 5.46
CA SER A 49 0.30 5.58 6.54
C SER A 49 -0.22 4.13 6.45
N HIS A 50 0.26 3.28 7.38
CA HIS A 50 -0.28 1.93 7.60
C HIS A 50 -1.77 1.90 7.95
N GLN A 51 -2.36 3.06 8.26
CA GLN A 51 -3.78 3.17 8.58
C GLN A 51 -4.67 2.96 7.36
N TYR A 52 -4.30 3.56 6.22
CA TYR A 52 -4.90 3.31 4.91
C TYR A 52 -3.80 3.27 3.86
N ASN A 53 -3.68 2.15 3.17
CA ASN A 53 -2.72 2.02 2.09
C ASN A 53 -3.27 2.69 0.82
N PRO A 54 -2.40 3.34 0.01
CA PRO A 54 -2.80 4.00 -1.23
C PRO A 54 -3.00 2.97 -2.36
N ALA A 55 -3.91 2.03 -2.12
CA ALA A 55 -4.20 0.90 -2.99
C ALA A 55 -5.67 0.53 -2.92
N VAL A 56 -6.23 0.12 -4.04
CA VAL A 56 -7.61 -0.34 -4.16
C VAL A 56 -7.71 -1.44 -5.22
N ILE A 57 -8.61 -2.39 -5.00
CA ILE A 57 -8.97 -3.40 -6.00
C ILE A 57 -10.49 -3.37 -6.17
N LEU A 58 -10.94 -3.29 -7.42
CA LEU A 58 -12.30 -3.66 -7.80
C LEU A 58 -12.29 -5.11 -8.23
N ALA A 59 -13.03 -5.96 -7.52
CA ALA A 59 -13.17 -7.36 -7.86
C ALA A 59 -14.62 -7.64 -8.26
N GLU A 60 -14.84 -8.32 -9.39
CA GLU A 60 -16.17 -8.81 -9.73
C GLU A 60 -16.69 -9.76 -8.63
N LYS A 61 -18.01 -9.81 -8.46
CA LYS A 61 -18.61 -10.71 -7.48
C LYS A 61 -18.18 -12.15 -7.72
N GLY A 62 -17.80 -12.81 -6.64
CA GLY A 62 -17.33 -14.20 -6.69
C GLY A 62 -15.84 -14.34 -7.00
N THR A 63 -15.10 -13.25 -7.26
CA THR A 63 -13.65 -13.32 -7.39
C THR A 63 -13.00 -13.81 -6.09
N THR A 64 -12.14 -14.80 -6.26
CA THR A 64 -11.37 -15.45 -5.18
C THR A 64 -9.88 -15.19 -5.34
N GLU A 65 -9.07 -15.84 -4.52
CA GLU A 65 -7.61 -15.79 -4.65
C GLU A 65 -7.13 -16.39 -5.99
N THR A 66 -7.82 -17.39 -6.51
CA THR A 66 -7.37 -18.20 -7.65
C THR A 66 -8.27 -18.15 -8.88
N ALA A 67 -9.35 -17.36 -8.85
CA ALA A 67 -10.30 -17.26 -9.95
C ALA A 67 -11.08 -15.94 -9.90
N GLY A 68 -11.52 -15.48 -11.07
CA GLY A 68 -12.36 -14.29 -11.23
C GLY A 68 -11.59 -13.06 -11.68
N ILE A 69 -12.34 -12.04 -12.05
CA ILE A 69 -11.81 -10.80 -12.63
C ILE A 69 -11.61 -9.75 -11.57
N CYS A 70 -10.46 -9.10 -11.58
CA CYS A 70 -10.18 -7.97 -10.71
C CYS A 70 -9.27 -6.93 -11.37
N TYR A 71 -9.46 -5.68 -10.97
CA TYR A 71 -8.75 -4.50 -11.43
C TYR A 71 -8.13 -3.81 -10.23
N GLY A 72 -6.84 -3.52 -10.27
CA GLY A 72 -6.14 -2.89 -9.17
C GLY A 72 -5.54 -1.55 -9.53
N MET A 73 -5.47 -0.66 -8.56
CA MET A 73 -4.73 0.60 -8.61
C MET A 73 -3.78 0.69 -7.43
N LEU A 74 -2.50 0.97 -7.68
CA LEU A 74 -1.51 1.36 -6.67
C LEU A 74 -1.03 2.77 -6.95
N PHE A 75 -1.14 3.66 -5.97
CA PHE A 75 -0.66 5.03 -6.06
C PHE A 75 0.76 5.13 -5.54
N VAL A 76 1.70 5.50 -6.41
CA VAL A 76 3.14 5.60 -6.07
C VAL A 76 3.39 6.95 -5.40
N TYR A 77 2.85 7.09 -4.19
CA TYR A 77 2.92 8.34 -3.42
C TYR A 77 2.86 8.06 -1.92
N SER A 78 3.65 8.80 -1.15
CA SER A 78 3.72 8.65 0.31
C SER A 78 2.95 9.71 1.09
N GLY A 79 2.34 10.67 0.42
CA GLY A 79 1.58 11.77 1.03
C GLY A 79 0.08 11.49 1.13
N ASN A 80 -0.69 12.58 1.25
CA ASN A 80 -2.15 12.52 1.32
C ASN A 80 -2.76 12.06 0.00
N PHE A 81 -3.64 11.08 0.06
CA PHE A 81 -4.34 10.55 -1.10
C PHE A 81 -5.83 10.41 -0.85
N SER A 82 -6.61 10.33 -1.92
CA SER A 82 -8.01 9.96 -1.89
C SER A 82 -8.31 8.88 -2.92
N CYS A 83 -9.20 7.97 -2.54
CA CYS A 83 -9.77 6.95 -3.40
C CYS A 83 -11.29 7.01 -3.28
N GLU A 84 -11.97 6.97 -4.42
CA GLU A 84 -13.43 6.97 -4.51
C GLU A 84 -13.88 5.91 -5.51
N ALA A 85 -14.75 5.00 -5.08
CA ALA A 85 -15.45 4.05 -5.93
C ALA A 85 -16.94 4.40 -5.89
N GLU A 86 -17.52 4.75 -7.02
CA GLU A 86 -18.92 5.16 -7.15
C GLU A 86 -19.65 4.22 -8.11
N LYS A 87 -20.86 3.82 -7.72
CA LYS A 87 -21.84 3.21 -8.62
C LYS A 87 -23.03 4.16 -8.77
N ASP A 88 -23.26 4.63 -9.98
CA ASP A 88 -24.32 5.60 -10.28
C ASP A 88 -25.70 4.92 -10.45
N GLN A 89 -26.73 5.75 -10.72
CA GLN A 89 -28.11 5.28 -10.93
C GLN A 89 -28.31 4.44 -12.20
N PHE A 90 -27.34 4.44 -13.11
CA PHE A 90 -27.34 3.63 -14.35
C PHE A 90 -26.54 2.36 -14.22
N ASN A 91 -26.06 2.03 -13.01
CA ASN A 91 -25.15 0.92 -12.70
C ASN A 91 -23.75 1.04 -13.34
N GLN A 92 -23.35 2.24 -13.74
CA GLN A 92 -21.99 2.50 -14.16
C GLN A 92 -21.10 2.65 -12.92
N THR A 93 -19.89 2.10 -13.00
CA THR A 93 -18.92 2.17 -11.91
C THR A 93 -17.75 3.04 -12.31
N ARG A 94 -17.39 3.98 -11.42
CA ARG A 94 -16.20 4.82 -11.55
C ARG A 94 -15.28 4.59 -10.37
N LEU A 95 -14.00 4.37 -10.65
CA LEU A 95 -12.95 4.28 -9.65
C LEU A 95 -11.94 5.41 -9.87
N LEU A 96 -11.74 6.23 -8.85
CA LEU A 96 -10.77 7.34 -8.84
C LEU A 96 -9.71 7.11 -7.76
N LEU A 97 -8.45 7.39 -8.10
CA LEU A 97 -7.34 7.38 -7.15
C LEU A 97 -6.41 8.54 -7.47
N GLY A 98 -6.02 9.32 -6.46
CA GLY A 98 -5.14 10.45 -6.66
C GLY A 98 -4.80 11.22 -5.39
N LEU A 99 -4.30 12.44 -5.58
CA LEU A 99 -4.00 13.36 -4.49
C LEU A 99 -5.28 13.72 -3.74
N ASN A 100 -5.18 13.79 -2.41
CA ASN A 100 -6.26 14.32 -1.59
C ASN A 100 -6.36 15.84 -1.80
N GLU A 101 -7.55 16.31 -2.16
CA GLU A 101 -7.81 17.73 -2.45
C GLU A 101 -7.89 18.59 -1.19
N GLU A 102 -8.07 17.99 -0.03
CA GLU A 102 -8.14 18.71 1.22
C GLU A 102 -6.76 19.23 1.62
N LEU A 103 -6.67 20.50 1.91
CA LEU A 103 -5.42 21.21 2.21
C LEU A 103 -4.40 21.24 1.08
N PHE A 104 -4.80 20.92 -0.15
CA PHE A 104 -3.93 20.98 -1.31
C PHE A 104 -4.50 21.89 -2.39
N SER A 105 -3.72 22.87 -2.81
CA SER A 105 -3.97 23.67 -4.00
C SER A 105 -2.67 23.93 -4.75
N TYR A 106 -2.71 23.84 -6.04
CA TYR A 106 -1.57 24.16 -6.90
C TYR A 106 -1.99 25.22 -7.92
N PRO A 107 -1.43 26.44 -7.85
CA PRO A 107 -1.69 27.46 -8.86
C PRO A 107 -1.01 27.05 -10.16
N LEU A 108 -1.77 26.87 -11.23
CA LEU A 108 -1.30 26.49 -12.54
C LEU A 108 -1.50 27.66 -13.48
N ALA A 109 -0.44 28.32 -13.91
CA ALA A 109 -0.48 29.40 -14.88
C ALA A 109 -0.60 28.87 -16.32
N GLU A 110 -0.94 29.74 -17.26
CA GLU A 110 -1.01 29.39 -18.67
C GLU A 110 0.35 28.87 -19.17
N GLY A 111 0.35 27.70 -19.79
CA GLY A 111 1.55 27.04 -20.31
C GLY A 111 2.32 26.21 -19.26
N GLU A 112 1.94 26.25 -17.99
CA GLU A 112 2.56 25.41 -16.96
C GLU A 112 1.96 23.99 -16.95
N THR A 113 2.75 23.06 -16.43
CA THR A 113 2.37 21.66 -16.29
C THR A 113 2.56 21.21 -14.84
N PHE A 114 1.55 20.56 -14.29
CA PHE A 114 1.65 19.86 -13.01
C PHE A 114 1.65 18.35 -13.25
N THR A 115 2.72 17.68 -12.83
CA THR A 115 2.81 16.22 -12.92
C THR A 115 2.29 15.59 -11.64
N VAL A 116 1.21 14.83 -11.75
CA VAL A 116 0.67 14.04 -10.63
C VAL A 116 1.53 12.79 -10.40
N PRO A 117 1.59 12.26 -9.16
CA PRO A 117 2.24 10.97 -8.90
C PRO A 117 1.61 9.84 -9.73
N GLU A 118 2.40 8.83 -10.03
CA GLU A 118 2.01 7.70 -10.87
C GLU A 118 0.99 6.78 -10.18
N VAL A 119 0.07 6.22 -10.96
CA VAL A 119 -0.78 5.10 -10.55
C VAL A 119 -0.45 3.90 -11.40
N ILE A 120 -0.12 2.78 -10.76
CA ILE A 120 0.09 1.50 -11.42
C ILE A 120 -1.25 0.80 -11.52
N LEU A 121 -1.71 0.61 -12.76
CA LEU A 121 -2.93 -0.13 -13.06
C LEU A 121 -2.58 -1.58 -13.36
N SER A 122 -3.39 -2.51 -12.89
CA SER A 122 -3.25 -3.94 -13.20
C SER A 122 -4.61 -4.61 -13.32
N TYR A 123 -4.64 -5.68 -14.11
CA TYR A 123 -5.82 -6.50 -14.39
C TYR A 123 -5.46 -7.97 -14.24
N SER A 124 -6.37 -8.76 -13.69
CA SER A 124 -6.27 -10.22 -13.68
C SER A 124 -7.63 -10.84 -13.93
N ALA A 125 -7.63 -11.91 -14.72
CA ALA A 125 -8.78 -12.82 -14.89
C ALA A 125 -8.63 -14.10 -14.03
N ASP A 126 -7.48 -14.25 -13.38
CA ASP A 126 -7.09 -15.43 -12.60
C ASP A 126 -7.09 -15.19 -11.09
N GLY A 127 -7.89 -14.22 -10.64
CA GLY A 127 -8.07 -13.91 -9.23
C GLY A 127 -7.02 -12.99 -8.62
N LEU A 128 -7.12 -12.83 -7.29
CA LEU A 128 -6.35 -11.85 -6.53
C LEU A 128 -4.87 -12.22 -6.39
N SER A 129 -4.54 -13.51 -6.31
CA SER A 129 -3.15 -13.95 -6.22
C SER A 129 -2.35 -13.60 -7.47
N ALA A 130 -2.94 -13.77 -8.65
CA ALA A 130 -2.29 -13.38 -9.90
C ALA A 130 -2.09 -11.87 -9.98
N LEU A 131 -3.10 -11.07 -9.61
CA LEU A 131 -2.99 -9.61 -9.51
C LEU A 131 -1.86 -9.19 -8.55
N SER A 132 -1.80 -9.82 -7.38
CA SER A 132 -0.76 -9.56 -6.37
C SER A 132 0.65 -9.83 -6.91
N GLN A 133 0.83 -10.94 -7.61
CA GLN A 133 2.13 -11.29 -8.20
C GLN A 133 2.55 -10.33 -9.32
N GLN A 134 1.60 -9.85 -10.14
CA GLN A 134 1.87 -8.81 -11.13
C GLN A 134 2.40 -7.53 -10.45
N TYR A 135 1.78 -7.11 -9.35
CA TYR A 135 2.26 -5.95 -8.56
C TYR A 135 3.64 -6.20 -7.94
N HIS A 136 3.88 -7.37 -7.37
CA HIS A 136 5.20 -7.70 -6.81
C HIS A 136 6.30 -7.63 -7.87
N ASN A 137 6.04 -8.13 -9.07
CA ASN A 137 6.99 -8.08 -10.18
C ASN A 137 7.20 -6.65 -10.66
N CYS A 138 6.13 -5.87 -10.82
CA CYS A 138 6.20 -4.48 -11.23
C CYS A 138 6.98 -3.63 -10.20
N ILE A 139 6.64 -3.75 -8.92
CA ILE A 139 7.31 -3.01 -7.84
C ILE A 139 8.80 -3.37 -7.80
N ARG A 140 9.14 -4.65 -7.85
CA ARG A 140 10.55 -5.10 -7.79
C ARG A 140 11.37 -4.62 -8.98
N ASN A 141 10.81 -4.66 -10.18
CA ASN A 141 11.58 -4.42 -11.39
C ASN A 141 11.53 -2.95 -11.88
N HIS A 142 10.52 -2.18 -11.48
CA HIS A 142 10.30 -0.85 -12.03
C HIS A 142 10.17 0.27 -10.98
N VAL A 143 9.66 -0.02 -9.77
CA VAL A 143 9.47 1.00 -8.73
C VAL A 143 10.63 1.05 -7.77
N CYS A 144 11.09 -0.11 -7.29
CA CYS A 144 12.23 -0.20 -6.38
C CYS A 144 13.54 0.12 -7.11
N ARG A 145 14.34 1.03 -6.54
CA ARG A 145 15.60 1.51 -7.14
C ARG A 145 16.83 1.22 -6.28
N SER A 146 16.67 0.49 -5.20
CA SER A 146 17.77 0.17 -4.30
C SER A 146 18.63 -0.97 -4.83
N LYS A 147 19.94 -0.93 -4.55
CA LYS A 147 20.84 -2.06 -4.80
C LYS A 147 20.43 -3.35 -4.07
N TYR A 148 19.59 -3.23 -3.06
CA TYR A 148 19.10 -4.35 -2.26
C TYR A 148 17.84 -5.04 -2.83
N VAL A 149 17.30 -4.59 -3.96
CA VAL A 149 16.04 -5.11 -4.52
C VAL A 149 16.07 -6.63 -4.74
N HIS A 150 17.20 -7.14 -5.24
CA HIS A 150 17.39 -8.55 -5.55
C HIS A 150 18.25 -9.31 -4.51
N MET A 151 18.65 -8.63 -3.43
CA MET A 151 19.40 -9.28 -2.36
C MET A 151 18.46 -10.00 -1.40
N GLN A 152 18.92 -11.16 -0.91
CA GLN A 152 18.29 -11.80 0.22
C GLN A 152 18.32 -10.85 1.43
N ARG A 153 17.18 -10.71 2.11
CA ARG A 153 17.14 -9.91 3.33
C ARG A 153 17.86 -10.65 4.45
N PRO A 154 18.68 -9.95 5.25
CA PRO A 154 19.30 -10.57 6.41
C PRO A 154 18.23 -10.99 7.42
N VAL A 155 18.48 -12.07 8.11
CA VAL A 155 17.69 -12.46 9.29
C VAL A 155 18.07 -11.52 10.43
N LEU A 156 17.06 -10.83 10.99
CA LEU A 156 17.26 -9.78 11.98
C LEU A 156 16.58 -10.15 13.29
N ILE A 157 17.30 -9.98 14.41
CA ILE A 157 16.74 -9.97 15.76
C ILE A 157 16.69 -8.53 16.28
N ASN A 158 15.58 -8.15 16.91
CA ASN A 158 15.42 -6.85 17.57
C ASN A 158 15.58 -7.04 19.07
N SER A 159 16.41 -6.20 19.70
CA SER A 159 16.67 -6.27 21.15
C SER A 159 15.49 -5.80 22.02
N TRP A 160 14.48 -5.15 21.40
CA TRP A 160 13.37 -4.56 22.16
C TRP A 160 12.64 -5.57 23.04
N GLU A 161 12.12 -6.65 22.43
CA GLU A 161 11.38 -7.67 23.18
C GLU A 161 12.26 -8.52 24.11
N ALA A 162 13.58 -8.54 23.86
CA ALA A 162 14.50 -9.30 24.70
C ALA A 162 14.89 -8.59 25.98
N ALA A 163 14.97 -7.27 25.96
CA ALA A 163 15.59 -6.52 27.05
C ALA A 163 14.90 -5.18 27.40
N TYR A 164 14.00 -4.69 26.55
CA TYR A 164 13.39 -3.35 26.69
C TYR A 164 14.44 -2.27 27.01
N PHE A 165 14.34 -1.65 28.16
CA PHE A 165 15.27 -0.62 28.66
C PHE A 165 16.34 -1.16 29.61
N ASP A 166 16.25 -2.42 30.04
CA ASP A 166 17.12 -3.03 31.03
C ASP A 166 18.23 -3.86 30.37
N PHE A 167 19.22 -3.17 29.82
CA PHE A 167 20.37 -3.80 29.21
C PHE A 167 21.64 -2.97 29.37
N THR A 168 22.77 -3.68 29.31
CA THR A 168 24.12 -3.11 29.23
C THR A 168 24.73 -3.39 27.85
N GLY A 169 25.87 -2.78 27.54
CA GLY A 169 26.64 -3.11 26.35
C GLY A 169 26.99 -4.60 26.27
N ASP A 170 27.35 -5.20 27.39
CA ASP A 170 27.70 -6.62 27.46
C ASP A 170 26.51 -7.53 27.16
N THR A 171 25.32 -7.18 27.65
CA THR A 171 24.06 -7.90 27.34
C THR A 171 23.80 -7.94 25.82
N ILE A 172 24.03 -6.83 25.13
CA ILE A 172 23.83 -6.76 23.65
C ILE A 172 24.92 -7.54 22.92
N VAL A 173 26.16 -7.50 23.40
CA VAL A 173 27.26 -8.29 22.81
C VAL A 173 26.99 -9.79 22.96
N ASP A 174 26.48 -10.22 24.08
CA ASP A 174 26.18 -11.65 24.31
C ASP A 174 24.95 -12.07 23.44
N LEU A 175 23.91 -11.26 23.35
CA LEU A 175 22.82 -11.46 22.42
C LEU A 175 23.31 -11.59 20.97
N ALA A 176 24.24 -10.73 20.56
CA ALA A 176 24.79 -10.77 19.20
C ALA A 176 25.62 -12.04 18.94
N LYS A 177 26.40 -12.50 19.92
CA LYS A 177 27.17 -13.77 19.80
C LYS A 177 26.22 -14.96 19.67
N GLU A 178 25.20 -15.04 20.48
CA GLU A 178 24.22 -16.11 20.41
C GLU A 178 23.45 -16.08 19.11
N ALA A 179 22.97 -14.90 18.68
CA ALA A 179 22.31 -14.70 17.39
C ALA A 179 23.19 -15.17 16.23
N ALA A 180 24.48 -14.82 16.23
CA ALA A 180 25.43 -15.25 15.20
C ALA A 180 25.60 -16.76 15.18
N SER A 181 25.63 -17.43 16.35
CA SER A 181 25.73 -18.89 16.45
C SER A 181 24.51 -19.61 15.84
N LEU A 182 23.36 -18.94 15.77
CA LEU A 182 22.10 -19.43 15.20
C LEU A 182 21.91 -19.02 13.73
N GLY A 183 22.87 -18.33 13.13
CA GLY A 183 22.80 -17.88 11.74
C GLY A 183 21.97 -16.62 11.54
N ILE A 184 21.78 -15.81 12.58
CA ILE A 184 21.16 -14.51 12.50
C ILE A 184 22.20 -13.47 12.10
N ASP A 185 21.92 -12.71 11.05
CA ASP A 185 22.89 -11.82 10.41
C ASP A 185 22.96 -10.42 11.03
N MET A 186 21.89 -10.00 11.71
CA MET A 186 21.73 -8.60 12.13
C MET A 186 21.06 -8.48 13.49
N VAL A 187 21.59 -7.60 14.35
CA VAL A 187 20.95 -7.18 15.60
C VAL A 187 20.53 -5.73 15.48
N CYS A 188 19.27 -5.45 15.73
CA CYS A 188 18.72 -4.09 15.77
C CYS A 188 18.61 -3.61 17.22
N LEU A 189 19.22 -2.45 17.50
CA LEU A 189 19.05 -1.73 18.74
C LEU A 189 18.06 -0.57 18.55
N LEU A 190 16.89 -0.66 19.15
CA LEU A 190 15.84 0.32 18.93
C LEU A 190 16.16 1.70 19.52
N TYR A 191 17.07 1.79 20.49
CA TYR A 191 17.40 2.99 21.26
C TYR A 191 18.55 3.85 20.76
N THR A 192 19.26 3.40 19.77
CA THR A 192 20.44 4.11 19.26
C THR A 192 20.16 5.00 18.08
N SER A 193 18.89 5.22 17.77
CA SER A 193 18.51 6.25 16.80
C SER A 193 18.68 7.61 17.48
N PRO A 194 19.61 8.46 17.06
CA PRO A 194 19.67 9.82 17.56
C PRO A 194 18.36 10.51 17.18
N SER A 195 17.60 10.86 18.19
CA SER A 195 16.42 11.73 18.07
C SER A 195 16.85 13.15 17.71
#